data_d23904610f2f1eb203999555eadc99b3
#
_entry.id   d23904610f2f1eb203999555eadc99b3
#
_cell.length_a   1.000
_cell.length_b   1.000
_cell.length_c   1.000
_cell.angle_alpha   90.00
_cell.angle_beta   90.00
_cell.angle_gamma   90.00
#
_symmetry.space_group_name_H-M   'P 1'
#
loop_
_entity.id
_entity.type
_entity.pdbx_description
1 polymer ?
#
loop_
_entity_poly.entity_id
_entity_poly.type
_entity_poly.pdbx_seq_one_letter_code
_entity_poly.pdbx_strand_id
1 'polypeptide(L)'
;MEKREFEFKGFRMNGFVALFAMLAILGASIYDFTTLVGDEVPVYGIIGIIVMSIASAGFRTLEPNNAKAMVFFGKYKGTFTEEGFWWTNPFYTAKSISFRARNLNPDAIKVNDKNGNPIMIGVVVVWRVKDTYKALFEIDSQTMASSVKIDKKGEVEGIGALAGRMMAFENFVAVQSDAALRQVAGMYAYDNSGSDSKEPTLRSGAEEINELLCKTINERLTIAGIEAVEARINYLAYAPEIAAVMLRRQQADAIISAREKIVEGAVSMVQMALDKLKTDGVVDLDEERKAAMVSNLLVVLCADESAQPVVNTGSLYN
;
A
#
# COMPACT_ATOMS: atom_id res chain seq x y z
N MET A 1 -17.33 -18.09 -4.29
CA MET A 1 -16.74 -18.74 -3.09
C MET A 1 -17.69 -18.51 -1.92
N GLU A 2 -18.14 -19.56 -1.29
CA GLU A 2 -19.05 -19.49 -0.15
C GLU A 2 -18.35 -18.79 1.03
N LYS A 3 -19.02 -17.83 1.67
CA LYS A 3 -18.48 -17.10 2.83
C LYS A 3 -18.43 -18.06 4.01
N ARG A 4 -17.25 -18.66 4.26
CA ARG A 4 -17.04 -19.63 5.35
C ARG A 4 -16.80 -18.97 6.71
N GLU A 5 -16.58 -17.66 6.73
CA GLU A 5 -16.45 -16.89 7.96
C GLU A 5 -17.84 -16.62 8.55
N PHE A 6 -18.03 -16.95 9.81
CA PHE A 6 -19.25 -16.63 10.57
C PHE A 6 -18.88 -16.27 12.01
N GLU A 7 -19.76 -15.48 12.62
CA GLU A 7 -19.62 -15.07 14.01
C GLU A 7 -19.80 -16.28 14.93
N PHE A 8 -19.02 -16.30 16.02
CA PHE A 8 -19.10 -17.37 17.02
C PHE A 8 -20.46 -17.33 17.73
N LYS A 9 -21.24 -18.43 17.55
CA LYS A 9 -22.57 -18.62 18.17
C LYS A 9 -22.54 -19.58 19.36
N GLY A 10 -21.36 -19.93 19.89
CA GLY A 10 -21.23 -20.81 21.04
C GLY A 10 -21.64 -20.14 22.36
N PHE A 11 -21.74 -20.97 23.41
CA PHE A 11 -22.02 -20.49 24.75
C PHE A 11 -20.92 -19.50 25.21
N ARG A 12 -21.36 -18.34 25.65
CA ARG A 12 -20.50 -17.28 26.21
C ARG A 12 -21.17 -16.65 27.42
N MET A 13 -20.38 -16.34 28.43
CA MET A 13 -20.82 -15.68 29.65
C MET A 13 -19.82 -14.57 30.01
N ASN A 14 -20.30 -13.52 30.64
CA ASN A 14 -19.42 -12.47 31.13
C ASN A 14 -18.39 -13.07 32.08
N GLY A 15 -17.10 -12.78 31.87
CA GLY A 15 -15.99 -13.36 32.62
C GLY A 15 -16.04 -13.04 34.11
N PHE A 16 -16.55 -11.86 34.49
CA PHE A 16 -16.68 -11.50 35.91
C PHE A 16 -17.75 -12.37 36.59
N VAL A 17 -18.87 -12.63 35.93
CA VAL A 17 -19.92 -13.52 36.46
C VAL A 17 -19.38 -14.93 36.62
N ALA A 18 -18.63 -15.43 35.63
CA ALA A 18 -17.98 -16.73 35.73
C ALA A 18 -16.96 -16.79 36.86
N LEU A 19 -16.21 -15.72 37.05
CA LEU A 19 -15.21 -15.61 38.13
C LEU A 19 -15.88 -15.69 39.50
N PHE A 20 -16.97 -14.93 39.71
CA PHE A 20 -17.72 -14.99 40.95
C PHE A 20 -18.35 -16.36 41.22
N ALA A 21 -18.89 -17.01 40.17
CA ALA A 21 -19.39 -18.39 40.28
C ALA A 21 -18.31 -19.37 40.70
N MET A 22 -17.10 -19.23 40.10
CA MET A 22 -15.96 -20.09 40.47
C MET A 22 -15.46 -19.82 41.88
N LEU A 23 -15.44 -18.57 42.33
CA LEU A 23 -15.10 -18.23 43.73
C LEU A 23 -16.12 -18.82 44.73
N ALA A 24 -17.41 -18.83 44.35
CA ALA A 24 -18.45 -19.48 45.19
C ALA A 24 -18.22 -21.00 45.25
N ILE A 25 -17.88 -21.67 44.15
CA ILE A 25 -17.56 -23.10 44.15
C ILE A 25 -16.33 -23.39 45.01
N LEU A 26 -15.29 -22.51 44.90
CA LEU A 26 -14.08 -22.63 45.73
C LEU A 26 -14.42 -22.52 47.21
N GLY A 27 -15.23 -21.54 47.59
CA GLY A 27 -15.68 -21.34 48.97
C GLY A 27 -16.45 -22.57 49.50
N ALA A 28 -17.36 -23.12 48.69
CA ALA A 28 -18.12 -24.31 49.03
C ALA A 28 -17.17 -25.56 49.19
N SER A 29 -16.15 -25.69 48.30
CA SER A 29 -15.17 -26.78 48.40
C SER A 29 -14.35 -26.65 49.66
N ILE A 30 -13.90 -25.45 50.03
CA ILE A 30 -13.14 -25.20 51.27
C ILE A 30 -14.03 -25.49 52.50
N TYR A 31 -15.29 -25.08 52.46
CA TYR A 31 -16.24 -25.36 53.55
C TYR A 31 -16.42 -26.89 53.78
N ASP A 32 -16.54 -27.68 52.67
CA ASP A 32 -16.63 -29.13 52.74
C ASP A 32 -15.37 -29.74 53.37
N PHE A 33 -14.17 -29.27 53.02
CA PHE A 33 -12.94 -29.69 53.66
C PHE A 33 -12.83 -29.34 55.15
N THR A 34 -13.44 -28.22 55.59
CA THR A 34 -13.35 -27.78 56.99
C THR A 34 -14.43 -28.40 57.87
N THR A 35 -15.55 -28.80 57.33
CA THR A 35 -16.68 -29.38 58.10
C THR A 35 -16.56 -30.91 58.23
N LEU A 36 -15.92 -31.60 57.28
CA LEU A 36 -15.67 -33.02 57.33
C LEU A 36 -14.31 -33.31 58.05
N VAL A 37 -14.19 -32.87 59.30
CA VAL A 37 -13.05 -33.24 60.18
C VAL A 37 -13.36 -34.57 60.83
N GLY A 38 -12.99 -35.70 60.19
CA GLY A 38 -13.25 -37.06 60.61
C GLY A 38 -12.89 -38.07 59.53
N ASP A 39 -13.23 -39.34 59.69
CA ASP A 39 -12.88 -40.44 58.78
C ASP A 39 -13.55 -40.40 57.37
N GLU A 40 -14.32 -39.36 57.05
CA GLU A 40 -15.00 -39.22 55.74
C GLU A 40 -14.19 -38.40 54.74
N VAL A 41 -14.04 -38.95 53.50
CA VAL A 41 -13.34 -38.24 52.43
C VAL A 41 -14.19 -37.10 51.89
N PRO A 42 -13.67 -35.84 51.77
CA PRO A 42 -14.42 -34.70 51.25
C PRO A 42 -14.55 -34.79 49.71
N VAL A 43 -15.42 -35.69 49.27
CA VAL A 43 -15.60 -36.03 47.82
C VAL A 43 -16.11 -34.82 47.03
N TYR A 44 -17.05 -34.03 47.60
CA TYR A 44 -17.59 -32.84 46.93
C TYR A 44 -16.55 -31.74 46.79
N GLY A 45 -15.69 -31.53 47.78
CA GLY A 45 -14.59 -30.60 47.75
C GLY A 45 -13.57 -30.96 46.65
N ILE A 46 -13.23 -32.25 46.54
CA ILE A 46 -12.30 -32.74 45.49
C ILE A 46 -12.92 -32.53 44.10
N ILE A 47 -14.20 -32.88 43.88
CA ILE A 47 -14.90 -32.68 42.62
C ILE A 47 -14.94 -31.19 42.29
N GLY A 48 -15.26 -30.33 43.26
CA GLY A 48 -15.28 -28.87 43.06
C GLY A 48 -13.96 -28.29 42.53
N ILE A 49 -12.84 -28.74 43.13
CA ILE A 49 -11.49 -28.31 42.68
C ILE A 49 -11.18 -28.79 41.26
N ILE A 50 -11.54 -30.02 40.91
CA ILE A 50 -11.33 -30.57 39.57
C ILE A 50 -12.15 -29.76 38.55
N VAL A 51 -13.44 -29.53 38.83
CA VAL A 51 -14.32 -28.74 37.96
C VAL A 51 -13.77 -27.32 37.77
N MET A 52 -13.33 -26.70 38.86
CA MET A 52 -12.76 -25.33 38.82
C MET A 52 -11.47 -25.29 38.00
N SER A 53 -10.60 -26.29 38.15
CA SER A 53 -9.35 -26.39 37.37
C SER A 53 -9.64 -26.46 35.86
N ILE A 54 -10.61 -27.29 35.45
CA ILE A 54 -11.01 -27.38 34.03
C ILE A 54 -11.68 -26.09 33.58
N ALA A 55 -12.59 -25.53 34.37
CA ALA A 55 -13.33 -24.33 34.04
C ALA A 55 -12.41 -23.09 33.92
N SER A 56 -11.32 -23.03 34.65
CA SER A 56 -10.34 -21.93 34.59
C SER A 56 -9.73 -21.74 33.19
N ALA A 57 -9.59 -22.81 32.42
CA ALA A 57 -9.11 -22.75 31.03
C ALA A 57 -10.09 -22.06 30.05
N GLY A 58 -11.32 -21.79 30.49
CA GLY A 58 -12.37 -21.13 29.69
C GLY A 58 -12.27 -19.61 29.65
N PHE A 59 -11.48 -18.96 30.49
CA PHE A 59 -11.34 -17.51 30.49
C PHE A 59 -10.60 -16.99 29.26
N ARG A 60 -11.17 -15.97 28.65
CA ARG A 60 -10.64 -15.32 27.46
C ARG A 60 -10.76 -13.79 27.59
N THR A 61 -9.65 -13.12 27.36
CA THR A 61 -9.61 -11.67 27.19
C THR A 61 -9.47 -11.35 25.72
N LEU A 62 -10.22 -10.36 25.23
CA LEU A 62 -10.11 -9.88 23.86
C LEU A 62 -9.98 -8.36 23.87
N GLU A 63 -8.89 -7.87 23.28
CA GLU A 63 -8.65 -6.45 23.10
C GLU A 63 -9.40 -5.92 21.87
N PRO A 64 -9.67 -4.60 21.79
CA PRO A 64 -10.23 -3.98 20.62
C PRO A 64 -9.43 -4.26 19.35
N ASN A 65 -10.12 -4.47 18.23
CA ASN A 65 -9.53 -4.81 16.93
C ASN A 65 -8.71 -6.12 16.91
N ASN A 66 -8.92 -7.01 17.87
CA ASN A 66 -8.44 -8.37 17.82
C ASN A 66 -9.62 -9.34 17.69
N ALA A 67 -9.36 -10.50 17.12
CA ALA A 67 -10.33 -11.57 17.00
C ALA A 67 -9.73 -12.90 17.43
N LYS A 68 -10.58 -13.83 17.83
CA LYS A 68 -10.20 -15.21 18.15
C LYS A 68 -11.02 -16.18 17.32
N ALA A 69 -10.36 -16.94 16.45
CA ALA A 69 -10.99 -18.04 15.75
C ALA A 69 -11.14 -19.23 16.73
N MET A 70 -12.39 -19.62 16.96
CA MET A 70 -12.74 -20.68 17.90
C MET A 70 -12.82 -22.02 17.18
N VAL A 71 -12.01 -22.98 17.62
CA VAL A 71 -11.94 -24.33 17.06
C VAL A 71 -12.30 -25.34 18.15
N PHE A 72 -13.25 -26.24 17.84
CA PHE A 72 -13.68 -27.29 18.74
C PHE A 72 -13.30 -28.64 18.15
N PHE A 73 -12.37 -29.36 18.78
CA PHE A 73 -11.86 -30.65 18.29
C PHE A 73 -11.58 -30.67 16.78
N GLY A 74 -10.84 -29.63 16.30
CA GLY A 74 -10.49 -29.50 14.88
C GLY A 74 -11.56 -28.87 13.97
N LYS A 75 -12.80 -28.67 14.45
CA LYS A 75 -13.86 -28.03 13.67
C LYS A 75 -13.94 -26.54 14.00
N TYR A 76 -13.86 -25.68 12.98
CA TYR A 76 -14.10 -24.25 13.14
C TYR A 76 -15.54 -23.96 13.56
N LYS A 77 -15.72 -23.14 14.59
CA LYS A 77 -17.00 -22.80 15.21
C LYS A 77 -17.36 -21.33 15.14
N GLY A 78 -16.55 -20.56 14.43
CA GLY A 78 -16.75 -19.12 14.22
C GLY A 78 -15.66 -18.26 14.82
N THR A 79 -15.69 -16.98 14.44
CA THR A 79 -14.77 -15.96 14.93
C THR A 79 -15.43 -15.15 16.02
N PHE A 80 -14.74 -15.03 17.15
CA PHE A 80 -15.16 -14.24 18.30
C PHE A 80 -14.48 -12.86 18.23
N THR A 81 -15.31 -11.81 18.11
CA THR A 81 -14.85 -10.43 17.87
C THR A 81 -15.27 -9.46 18.98
N GLU A 82 -16.11 -9.87 19.93
CA GLU A 82 -16.55 -9.00 21.02
C GLU A 82 -15.43 -8.78 22.03
N GLU A 83 -15.08 -7.53 22.22
CA GLU A 83 -14.06 -7.09 23.19
C GLU A 83 -14.49 -7.30 24.64
N GLY A 84 -13.51 -7.47 25.50
CA GLY A 84 -13.73 -7.60 26.95
C GLY A 84 -13.26 -8.93 27.53
N PHE A 85 -13.77 -9.21 28.75
CA PHE A 85 -13.45 -10.40 29.52
C PHE A 85 -14.64 -11.38 29.49
N TRP A 86 -14.40 -12.53 28.88
CA TRP A 86 -15.42 -13.53 28.60
C TRP A 86 -15.01 -14.89 29.12
N TRP A 87 -16.00 -15.70 29.49
CA TRP A 87 -15.84 -17.11 29.74
C TRP A 87 -16.55 -17.92 28.66
N THR A 88 -15.82 -18.88 28.08
CA THR A 88 -16.31 -19.79 27.05
C THR A 88 -15.97 -21.22 27.45
N ASN A 89 -16.57 -22.20 26.78
CA ASN A 89 -16.27 -23.59 27.06
C ASN A 89 -14.72 -23.84 26.96
N PRO A 90 -14.10 -24.42 28.02
CA PRO A 90 -12.65 -24.64 28.10
C PRO A 90 -12.08 -25.53 26.98
N PHE A 91 -12.89 -26.39 26.36
CA PHE A 91 -12.47 -27.27 25.28
C PHE A 91 -12.29 -26.58 23.92
N TYR A 92 -12.58 -25.29 23.79
CA TYR A 92 -12.26 -24.53 22.60
C TYR A 92 -10.78 -24.15 22.56
N THR A 93 -10.15 -24.46 21.42
CA THR A 93 -8.85 -23.88 21.07
C THR A 93 -9.08 -22.54 20.37
N ALA A 94 -8.42 -21.48 20.84
CA ALA A 94 -8.55 -20.14 20.28
C ALA A 94 -7.27 -19.72 19.55
N LYS A 95 -7.38 -19.37 18.26
CA LYS A 95 -6.28 -18.78 17.49
C LYS A 95 -6.52 -17.27 17.38
N SER A 96 -5.63 -16.47 17.96
CA SER A 96 -5.76 -14.99 17.92
C SER A 96 -5.26 -14.42 16.62
N ILE A 97 -5.92 -13.37 16.13
CA ILE A 97 -5.57 -12.60 14.94
C ILE A 97 -5.87 -11.13 15.20
N SER A 98 -5.13 -10.21 14.55
CA SER A 98 -5.34 -8.78 14.68
C SER A 98 -5.93 -8.19 13.40
N PHE A 99 -6.96 -7.34 13.54
CA PHE A 99 -7.59 -6.58 12.45
C PHE A 99 -7.01 -5.17 12.32
N ARG A 100 -6.02 -4.83 13.14
CA ARG A 100 -5.38 -3.51 13.10
C ARG A 100 -4.71 -3.32 11.75
N ALA A 101 -4.90 -2.13 11.16
CA ALA A 101 -4.19 -1.75 9.94
C ALA A 101 -2.68 -1.65 10.21
N ARG A 102 -1.88 -2.06 9.23
CA ARG A 102 -0.42 -2.08 9.28
C ARG A 102 0.15 -1.46 8.02
N ASN A 103 1.26 -0.78 8.16
CA ASN A 103 2.00 -0.24 7.03
C ASN A 103 3.09 -1.24 6.62
N LEU A 104 3.19 -1.45 5.32
CA LEU A 104 4.27 -2.16 4.67
C LEU A 104 4.99 -1.19 3.73
N ASN A 105 6.30 -1.09 3.86
CA ASN A 105 7.16 -0.29 3.00
C ASN A 105 8.37 -1.14 2.59
N PRO A 106 8.24 -2.02 1.59
CA PRO A 106 9.32 -2.84 1.10
C PRO A 106 10.35 -1.99 0.34
N ASP A 107 11.54 -2.55 0.13
CA ASP A 107 12.58 -1.93 -0.69
C ASP A 107 12.10 -1.75 -2.13
N ALA A 108 12.58 -0.69 -2.79
CA ALA A 108 12.27 -0.45 -4.19
C ALA A 108 12.78 -1.59 -5.09
N ILE A 109 11.94 -2.06 -6.00
CA ILE A 109 12.26 -3.14 -6.93
C ILE A 109 12.59 -2.59 -8.32
N LYS A 110 13.48 -3.30 -9.01
CA LYS A 110 13.80 -3.03 -10.42
C LYS A 110 12.77 -3.70 -11.32
N VAL A 111 12.13 -2.92 -12.18
CA VAL A 111 11.13 -3.39 -13.16
C VAL A 111 11.32 -2.65 -14.48
N ASN A 112 10.70 -3.14 -15.55
CA ASN A 112 10.66 -2.42 -16.82
C ASN A 112 9.31 -1.70 -16.95
N ASP A 113 9.35 -0.48 -17.48
CA ASP A 113 8.14 0.27 -17.86
C ASP A 113 7.55 -0.26 -19.19
N LYS A 114 6.45 0.33 -19.67
CA LYS A 114 5.79 0.01 -20.95
C LYS A 114 6.75 0.07 -22.15
N ASN A 115 7.74 0.96 -22.09
CA ASN A 115 8.73 1.17 -23.16
C ASN A 115 9.95 0.26 -23.03
N GLY A 116 10.03 -0.60 -22.02
CA GLY A 116 11.15 -1.47 -21.75
C GLY A 116 12.30 -0.81 -21.00
N ASN A 117 12.15 0.42 -20.51
CA ASN A 117 13.18 1.09 -19.72
C ASN A 117 13.24 0.50 -18.31
N PRO A 118 14.41 0.15 -17.79
CA PRO A 118 14.53 -0.30 -16.40
C PRO A 118 14.36 0.87 -15.43
N ILE A 119 13.39 0.73 -14.52
CA ILE A 119 13.07 1.70 -13.47
C ILE A 119 13.14 1.05 -12.09
N MET A 120 13.45 1.85 -11.08
CA MET A 120 13.32 1.50 -9.67
C MET A 120 12.02 2.07 -9.16
N ILE A 121 11.15 1.22 -8.64
CA ILE A 121 9.83 1.62 -8.13
C ILE A 121 9.59 1.00 -6.76
N GLY A 122 9.10 1.80 -5.81
CA GLY A 122 8.72 1.39 -4.48
C GLY A 122 7.25 1.71 -4.22
N VAL A 123 6.65 0.96 -3.30
CA VAL A 123 5.25 1.11 -2.90
C VAL A 123 5.12 1.07 -1.39
N VAL A 124 4.23 1.90 -0.85
CA VAL A 124 3.74 1.77 0.53
C VAL A 124 2.33 1.21 0.47
N VAL A 125 2.09 0.16 1.25
CA VAL A 125 0.79 -0.51 1.33
C VAL A 125 0.29 -0.48 2.75
N VAL A 126 -0.91 0.04 2.96
CA VAL A 126 -1.66 -0.10 4.21
C VAL A 126 -2.59 -1.29 4.07
N TRP A 127 -2.41 -2.29 4.92
CA TRP A 127 -3.17 -3.54 4.84
C TRP A 127 -3.72 -3.97 6.20
N ARG A 128 -4.76 -4.80 6.16
CA ARG A 128 -5.37 -5.43 7.35
C ARG A 128 -5.93 -6.80 7.00
N VAL A 129 -6.13 -7.63 8.01
CA VAL A 129 -6.90 -8.86 7.85
C VAL A 129 -8.38 -8.54 7.81
N LYS A 130 -9.12 -9.14 6.86
CA LYS A 130 -10.56 -8.97 6.67
C LYS A 130 -11.34 -10.25 6.95
N ASP A 131 -10.80 -11.40 6.56
CA ASP A 131 -11.42 -12.71 6.70
C ASP A 131 -10.52 -13.61 7.54
N THR A 132 -10.95 -13.88 8.78
CA THR A 132 -10.20 -14.68 9.75
C THR A 132 -10.07 -16.14 9.33
N TYR A 133 -11.11 -16.71 8.71
CA TYR A 133 -11.10 -18.10 8.31
C TYR A 133 -10.07 -18.36 7.21
N LYS A 134 -10.07 -17.53 6.17
CA LYS A 134 -9.10 -17.61 5.07
C LYS A 134 -7.68 -17.43 5.57
N ALA A 135 -7.45 -16.40 6.37
CA ALA A 135 -6.14 -16.08 6.90
C ALA A 135 -5.53 -17.17 7.78
N LEU A 136 -6.35 -17.93 8.53
CA LEU A 136 -5.86 -18.91 9.48
C LEU A 136 -5.90 -20.36 8.99
N PHE A 137 -6.72 -20.67 7.98
CA PHE A 137 -6.99 -22.06 7.58
C PHE A 137 -6.89 -22.35 6.08
N GLU A 138 -6.92 -21.34 5.21
CA GLU A 138 -6.78 -21.55 3.76
C GLU A 138 -5.34 -21.33 3.29
N ILE A 139 -4.54 -20.58 4.05
CA ILE A 139 -3.13 -20.35 3.72
C ILE A 139 -2.23 -20.85 4.84
N ASP A 140 -1.17 -21.55 4.45
CA ASP A 140 -0.17 -22.03 5.39
C ASP A 140 0.79 -20.87 5.77
N SER A 141 0.62 -20.36 6.99
CA SER A 141 1.47 -19.32 7.54
C SER A 141 2.93 -19.74 7.73
N GLN A 142 3.23 -21.04 7.72
CA GLN A 142 4.61 -21.53 7.86
C GLN A 142 5.40 -21.40 6.54
N THR A 143 4.76 -21.64 5.40
CA THR A 143 5.38 -21.45 4.08
C THR A 143 5.60 -19.99 3.73
N MET A 144 4.86 -19.08 4.35
CA MET A 144 5.02 -17.63 4.16
C MET A 144 6.21 -17.05 4.94
N ALA A 145 6.66 -17.72 5.96
CA ALA A 145 7.72 -17.26 6.87
C ALA A 145 9.13 -17.67 6.43
N SER A 146 9.38 -17.85 5.14
CA SER A 146 10.65 -18.39 4.61
C SER A 146 11.92 -17.60 4.95
N SER A 147 11.82 -16.47 5.65
CA SER A 147 12.95 -15.67 6.14
C SER A 147 13.10 -15.63 7.68
N VAL A 148 12.16 -16.23 8.43
CA VAL A 148 12.21 -16.23 9.89
C VAL A 148 12.78 -17.58 10.37
N LYS A 149 13.89 -17.55 11.10
CA LYS A 149 14.44 -18.74 11.73
C LYS A 149 13.44 -19.29 12.75
N ILE A 150 12.79 -20.38 12.39
CA ILE A 150 11.88 -21.10 13.26
C ILE A 150 12.74 -22.06 14.09
N ASP A 151 12.67 -21.96 15.42
CA ASP A 151 13.33 -22.89 16.31
C ASP A 151 12.68 -24.30 16.20
N LYS A 152 13.43 -25.36 16.61
CA LYS A 152 13.01 -26.79 16.53
C LYS A 152 11.67 -27.12 17.18
N LYS A 153 11.04 -26.17 17.89
CA LYS A 153 9.69 -26.29 18.48
C LYS A 153 8.58 -25.63 17.68
N GLY A 154 8.86 -25.03 16.52
CA GLY A 154 7.85 -24.35 15.71
C GLY A 154 7.41 -22.98 16.25
N GLU A 155 8.11 -22.46 17.26
CA GLU A 155 7.92 -21.11 17.80
C GLU A 155 9.04 -20.20 17.31
N VAL A 156 8.69 -18.99 16.90
CA VAL A 156 9.68 -17.95 16.59
C VAL A 156 10.30 -17.52 17.93
N GLU A 157 11.61 -17.68 18.07
CA GLU A 157 12.35 -17.42 19.30
C GLU A 157 12.03 -16.00 19.81
N GLY A 158 11.35 -15.92 20.97
CA GLY A 158 11.01 -14.67 21.65
C GLY A 158 9.81 -13.87 21.10
N ILE A 159 9.12 -14.35 20.06
CA ILE A 159 7.96 -13.68 19.48
C ILE A 159 6.70 -14.52 19.72
N GLY A 160 5.66 -13.96 20.36
CA GLY A 160 4.40 -14.67 20.59
C GLY A 160 3.75 -15.16 19.30
N ALA A 161 3.01 -16.26 19.35
CA ALA A 161 2.38 -16.91 18.19
C ALA A 161 1.52 -15.99 17.32
N LEU A 162 0.98 -14.90 17.87
CA LEU A 162 0.26 -13.85 17.11
C LEU A 162 1.23 -13.03 16.26
N ALA A 163 2.35 -12.57 16.84
CA ALA A 163 3.32 -11.74 16.14
C ALA A 163 3.99 -12.52 14.99
N GLY A 164 4.35 -13.80 15.22
CA GLY A 164 4.91 -14.65 14.18
C GLY A 164 3.97 -14.83 12.97
N ARG A 165 2.65 -15.03 13.23
CA ARG A 165 1.65 -15.08 12.15
C ARG A 165 1.52 -13.74 11.40
N MET A 166 1.54 -12.63 12.12
CA MET A 166 1.43 -11.31 11.49
C MET A 166 2.65 -11.00 10.62
N MET A 167 3.86 -11.42 11.01
CA MET A 167 5.06 -11.33 10.16
C MET A 167 4.94 -12.19 8.89
N ALA A 168 4.37 -13.39 9.01
CA ALA A 168 4.11 -14.24 7.84
C ALA A 168 3.14 -13.57 6.85
N PHE A 169 2.08 -12.94 7.34
CA PHE A 169 1.16 -12.17 6.50
C PHE A 169 1.83 -10.95 5.86
N GLU A 170 2.67 -10.24 6.60
CA GLU A 170 3.45 -9.11 6.09
C GLU A 170 4.34 -9.51 4.92
N ASN A 171 5.09 -10.63 5.06
CA ASN A 171 5.90 -11.19 3.98
C ASN A 171 5.04 -11.58 2.76
N PHE A 172 3.88 -12.19 2.99
CA PHE A 172 2.95 -12.52 1.90
C PHE A 172 2.47 -11.27 1.18
N VAL A 173 2.05 -10.23 1.91
CA VAL A 173 1.63 -8.94 1.34
C VAL A 173 2.79 -8.33 0.55
N ALA A 174 4.03 -8.36 1.05
CA ALA A 174 5.20 -7.84 0.35
C ALA A 174 5.39 -8.52 -1.01
N VAL A 175 5.42 -9.85 -1.03
CA VAL A 175 5.61 -10.63 -2.28
C VAL A 175 4.49 -10.39 -3.29
N GLN A 176 3.23 -10.34 -2.83
CA GLN A 176 2.08 -10.10 -3.72
C GLN A 176 2.04 -8.64 -4.21
N SER A 177 2.44 -7.69 -3.37
CA SER A 177 2.56 -6.28 -3.75
C SER A 177 3.65 -6.08 -4.81
N ASP A 178 4.82 -6.71 -4.66
CA ASP A 178 5.88 -6.68 -5.67
C ASP A 178 5.42 -7.24 -7.02
N ALA A 179 4.67 -8.34 -6.99
CA ALA A 179 4.13 -8.95 -8.20
C ALA A 179 3.09 -8.05 -8.89
N ALA A 180 2.20 -7.40 -8.11
CA ALA A 180 1.23 -6.44 -8.62
C ALA A 180 1.91 -5.19 -9.18
N LEU A 181 2.93 -4.69 -8.47
CA LEU A 181 3.71 -3.52 -8.87
C LEU A 181 4.43 -3.74 -10.21
N ARG A 182 5.02 -4.93 -10.43
CA ARG A 182 5.63 -5.31 -11.73
C ARG A 182 4.59 -5.33 -12.85
N GLN A 183 3.40 -5.83 -12.58
CA GLN A 183 2.32 -5.89 -13.56
C GLN A 183 1.85 -4.49 -13.94
N VAL A 184 1.57 -3.63 -12.96
CA VAL A 184 1.08 -2.26 -13.18
C VAL A 184 2.17 -1.40 -13.84
N ALA A 185 3.42 -1.47 -13.37
CA ALA A 185 4.53 -0.72 -13.96
C ALA A 185 4.75 -1.04 -15.44
N GLY A 186 4.58 -2.29 -15.87
CA GLY A 186 4.68 -2.68 -17.27
C GLY A 186 3.54 -2.16 -18.16
N MET A 187 2.45 -1.64 -17.62
CA MET A 187 1.33 -1.09 -18.38
C MET A 187 1.52 0.39 -18.73
N TYR A 188 2.34 1.11 -17.97
CA TYR A 188 2.51 2.56 -18.09
C TYR A 188 3.96 2.92 -18.42
N ALA A 189 4.14 3.98 -19.24
CA ALA A 189 5.46 4.56 -19.45
C ALA A 189 5.88 5.37 -18.20
N TYR A 190 7.20 5.48 -17.97
CA TYR A 190 7.72 6.31 -16.89
C TYR A 190 7.33 7.78 -17.06
N ASP A 191 7.56 8.32 -18.27
CA ASP A 191 7.20 9.68 -18.68
C ASP A 191 6.78 9.73 -20.16
N ASN A 192 6.25 10.86 -20.60
CA ASN A 192 5.81 11.11 -21.97
C ASN A 192 6.93 11.71 -22.86
N SER A 193 8.19 11.38 -22.60
CA SER A 193 9.31 11.91 -23.38
C SER A 193 9.14 11.65 -24.89
N GLY A 194 8.80 12.71 -25.64
CA GLY A 194 8.76 12.69 -27.10
C GLY A 194 7.43 12.27 -27.75
N SER A 195 6.33 12.15 -27.02
CA SER A 195 5.01 11.96 -27.61
C SER A 195 4.01 12.99 -27.07
N ASP A 196 3.22 13.60 -27.93
CA ASP A 196 2.06 14.44 -27.58
C ASP A 196 0.89 13.63 -26.96
N SER A 197 1.14 12.39 -26.54
CA SER A 197 0.13 11.54 -25.98
C SER A 197 -0.26 12.04 -24.58
N LYS A 198 -1.54 12.33 -24.39
CA LYS A 198 -2.15 12.64 -23.09
C LYS A 198 -2.36 11.38 -22.21
N GLU A 199 -1.71 10.26 -22.56
CA GLU A 199 -1.81 9.04 -21.76
C GLU A 199 -1.21 9.25 -20.38
N PRO A 200 -1.85 8.70 -19.33
CA PRO A 200 -1.29 8.74 -17.97
C PRO A 200 0.06 8.01 -17.93
N THR A 201 1.02 8.60 -17.27
CA THR A 201 2.35 8.00 -17.03
C THR A 201 2.54 7.73 -15.55
N LEU A 202 3.50 6.87 -15.21
CA LEU A 202 3.84 6.60 -13.79
C LEU A 202 4.15 7.88 -13.02
N ARG A 203 4.63 8.93 -13.70
CA ARG A 203 4.97 10.21 -13.11
C ARG A 203 3.78 11.18 -13.03
N SER A 204 2.88 11.20 -14.01
CA SER A 204 1.78 12.18 -14.09
C SER A 204 0.42 11.64 -13.67
N GLY A 205 0.16 10.34 -13.80
CA GLY A 205 -1.12 9.68 -13.50
C GLY A 205 -1.18 9.04 -12.12
N ALA A 206 -0.54 9.64 -11.11
CA ALA A 206 -0.31 8.99 -9.82
C ALA A 206 -1.59 8.47 -9.14
N GLU A 207 -2.71 9.17 -9.21
CA GLU A 207 -3.93 8.79 -8.49
C GLU A 207 -4.63 7.60 -9.16
N GLU A 208 -4.82 7.63 -10.46
CA GLU A 208 -5.40 6.54 -11.24
C GLU A 208 -4.57 5.25 -11.13
N ILE A 209 -3.24 5.40 -11.18
CA ILE A 209 -2.31 4.27 -11.07
C ILE A 209 -2.32 3.68 -9.66
N ASN A 210 -2.41 4.51 -8.61
CA ASN A 210 -2.51 4.04 -7.23
C ASN A 210 -3.82 3.28 -6.99
N GLU A 211 -4.95 3.72 -7.56
CA GLU A 211 -6.21 3.00 -7.50
C GLU A 211 -6.14 1.64 -8.21
N LEU A 212 -5.58 1.61 -9.42
CA LEU A 212 -5.37 0.36 -10.16
C LEU A 212 -4.43 -0.59 -9.40
N LEU A 213 -3.36 -0.05 -8.82
CA LEU A 213 -2.40 -0.82 -8.02
C LEU A 213 -3.08 -1.42 -6.80
N CYS A 214 -3.85 -0.62 -6.04
CA CYS A 214 -4.60 -1.07 -4.87
C CYS A 214 -5.59 -2.17 -5.25
N LYS A 215 -6.30 -2.03 -6.38
CA LYS A 215 -7.22 -3.05 -6.91
C LYS A 215 -6.48 -4.34 -7.26
N THR A 216 -5.37 -4.24 -7.99
CA THR A 216 -4.58 -5.40 -8.42
C THR A 216 -3.96 -6.14 -7.23
N ILE A 217 -3.51 -5.41 -6.21
CA ILE A 217 -3.04 -5.99 -4.95
C ILE A 217 -4.20 -6.73 -4.25
N ASN A 218 -5.38 -6.10 -4.14
CA ASN A 218 -6.54 -6.69 -3.48
C ASN A 218 -7.02 -7.99 -4.15
N GLU A 219 -7.00 -8.07 -5.48
CA GLU A 219 -7.32 -9.29 -6.22
C GLU A 219 -6.42 -10.46 -5.80
N ARG A 220 -5.12 -10.21 -5.57
CA ARG A 220 -4.16 -11.21 -5.12
C ARG A 220 -4.26 -11.54 -3.63
N LEU A 221 -4.53 -10.53 -2.79
CA LEU A 221 -4.63 -10.71 -1.34
C LEU A 221 -5.93 -11.35 -0.88
N THR A 222 -6.99 -11.33 -1.71
CA THR A 222 -8.30 -11.91 -1.38
C THR A 222 -8.23 -13.39 -1.03
N ILE A 223 -7.29 -14.14 -1.60
CA ILE A 223 -7.06 -15.56 -1.31
C ILE A 223 -6.68 -15.73 0.17
N ALA A 224 -5.88 -14.81 0.71
CA ALA A 224 -5.41 -14.81 2.10
C ALA A 224 -6.41 -14.19 3.09
N GLY A 225 -7.56 -13.69 2.63
CA GLY A 225 -8.47 -12.95 3.49
C GLY A 225 -7.88 -11.63 4.01
N ILE A 226 -6.90 -11.07 3.29
CA ILE A 226 -6.23 -9.80 3.58
C ILE A 226 -6.78 -8.75 2.61
N GLU A 227 -6.88 -7.50 3.07
CA GLU A 227 -7.33 -6.35 2.30
C GLU A 227 -6.25 -5.26 2.35
N ALA A 228 -5.84 -4.78 1.19
CA ALA A 228 -5.10 -3.53 1.07
C ALA A 228 -6.11 -2.37 1.14
N VAL A 229 -5.97 -1.54 2.16
CA VAL A 229 -6.81 -0.34 2.36
C VAL A 229 -6.35 0.76 1.42
N GLU A 230 -5.04 0.88 1.25
CA GLU A 230 -4.40 1.89 0.43
C GLU A 230 -3.07 1.35 -0.10
N ALA A 231 -2.74 1.71 -1.34
CA ALA A 231 -1.45 1.43 -1.95
C ALA A 231 -1.00 2.66 -2.74
N ARG A 232 0.21 3.16 -2.46
CA ARG A 232 0.78 4.34 -3.14
C ARG A 232 2.21 4.10 -3.54
N ILE A 233 2.57 4.56 -4.73
CA ILE A 233 3.96 4.61 -5.18
C ILE A 233 4.66 5.69 -4.34
N ASN A 234 5.71 5.31 -3.62
CA ASN A 234 6.51 6.20 -2.79
C ASN A 234 7.90 6.49 -3.36
N TYR A 235 8.36 5.67 -4.28
CA TYR A 235 9.66 5.83 -4.93
C TYR A 235 9.54 5.52 -6.41
N LEU A 236 10.05 6.40 -7.25
CA LEU A 236 10.06 6.23 -8.70
C LEU A 236 11.28 6.92 -9.29
N ALA A 237 12.18 6.14 -9.89
CA ALA A 237 13.37 6.64 -10.54
C ALA A 237 13.81 5.72 -11.69
N TYR A 238 14.57 6.23 -12.64
CA TYR A 238 15.26 5.35 -13.58
C TYR A 238 16.33 4.52 -12.86
N ALA A 239 16.52 3.29 -13.33
CA ALA A 239 17.60 2.47 -12.80
C ALA A 239 18.96 3.13 -13.04
N PRO A 240 19.92 2.99 -12.10
CA PRO A 240 21.20 3.69 -12.16
C PRO A 240 21.94 3.52 -13.49
N GLU A 241 21.78 2.38 -14.16
CA GLU A 241 22.46 2.05 -15.40
C GLU A 241 22.06 2.95 -16.57
N ILE A 242 20.82 3.45 -16.57
CA ILE A 242 20.30 4.28 -17.66
C ILE A 242 20.01 5.73 -17.25
N ALA A 243 20.07 6.04 -15.95
CA ALA A 243 19.69 7.34 -15.42
C ALA A 243 20.42 8.51 -16.12
N ALA A 244 21.74 8.39 -16.34
CA ALA A 244 22.53 9.41 -17.02
C ALA A 244 22.14 9.59 -18.49
N VAL A 245 21.80 8.51 -19.20
CA VAL A 245 21.36 8.57 -20.61
C VAL A 245 19.99 9.19 -20.71
N MET A 246 19.08 8.81 -19.83
CA MET A 246 17.71 9.37 -19.79
C MET A 246 17.70 10.84 -19.42
N LEU A 247 18.57 11.28 -18.50
CA LEU A 247 18.74 12.68 -18.18
C LEU A 247 19.17 13.52 -19.41
N ARG A 248 20.14 13.00 -20.18
CA ARG A 248 20.59 13.67 -21.43
C ARG A 248 19.45 13.74 -22.44
N ARG A 249 18.66 12.70 -22.59
CA ARG A 249 17.48 12.68 -23.45
C ARG A 249 16.48 13.74 -23.02
N GLN A 250 16.12 13.78 -21.73
CA GLN A 250 15.21 14.78 -21.19
C GLN A 250 15.72 16.24 -21.40
N GLN A 251 17.04 16.44 -21.27
CA GLN A 251 17.67 17.75 -21.56
C GLN A 251 17.52 18.11 -23.04
N ALA A 252 17.76 17.17 -23.95
CA ALA A 252 17.61 17.40 -25.38
C ALA A 252 16.15 17.71 -25.76
N ASP A 253 15.21 16.93 -25.26
CA ASP A 253 13.78 17.14 -25.48
C ASP A 253 13.30 18.50 -24.91
N ALA A 254 13.80 18.88 -23.74
CA ALA A 254 13.51 20.18 -23.14
C ALA A 254 14.06 21.36 -23.96
N ILE A 255 15.30 21.22 -24.52
CA ILE A 255 15.89 22.24 -25.39
C ILE A 255 15.08 22.38 -26.70
N ILE A 256 14.70 21.27 -27.33
CA ILE A 256 13.88 21.26 -28.54
C ILE A 256 12.53 21.96 -28.27
N SER A 257 11.83 21.52 -27.21
CA SER A 257 10.53 22.09 -26.85
C SER A 257 10.63 23.59 -26.47
N ALA A 258 11.70 24.01 -25.82
CA ALA A 258 11.95 25.43 -25.54
C ALA A 258 12.14 26.22 -26.84
N ARG A 259 12.93 25.70 -27.80
CA ARG A 259 13.14 26.34 -29.10
C ARG A 259 11.89 26.43 -29.94
N GLU A 260 11.07 25.37 -29.97
CA GLU A 260 9.75 25.40 -30.64
C GLU A 260 8.87 26.53 -30.09
N LYS A 261 8.80 26.68 -28.76
CA LYS A 261 8.02 27.75 -28.12
C LYS A 261 8.59 29.15 -28.41
N ILE A 262 9.91 29.29 -28.49
CA ILE A 262 10.56 30.55 -28.88
C ILE A 262 10.17 30.90 -30.33
N VAL A 263 10.25 29.96 -31.26
CA VAL A 263 9.86 30.18 -32.66
C VAL A 263 8.37 30.52 -32.80
N GLU A 264 7.50 29.74 -32.13
CA GLU A 264 6.06 30.01 -32.13
C GLU A 264 5.75 31.41 -31.56
N GLY A 265 6.37 31.78 -30.46
CA GLY A 265 6.26 33.11 -29.86
C GLY A 265 6.79 34.20 -30.77
N ALA A 266 7.93 33.99 -31.43
CA ALA A 266 8.52 34.94 -32.36
C ALA A 266 7.61 35.18 -33.60
N VAL A 267 7.07 34.09 -34.18
CA VAL A 267 6.12 34.20 -35.31
C VAL A 267 4.89 34.99 -34.91
N SER A 268 4.31 34.66 -33.72
CA SER A 268 3.14 35.37 -33.21
C SER A 268 3.43 36.87 -32.97
N MET A 269 4.59 37.22 -32.41
CA MET A 269 4.98 38.63 -32.19
C MET A 269 5.19 39.38 -33.50
N VAL A 270 5.81 38.75 -34.53
CA VAL A 270 6.01 39.33 -35.83
C VAL A 270 4.67 39.59 -36.50
N GLN A 271 3.75 38.63 -36.46
CA GLN A 271 2.41 38.78 -36.99
C GLN A 271 1.64 39.92 -36.36
N MET A 272 1.66 40.01 -35.01
CA MET A 272 1.03 41.11 -34.28
C MET A 272 1.65 42.46 -34.62
N ALA A 273 2.98 42.53 -34.80
CA ALA A 273 3.67 43.75 -35.21
C ALA A 273 3.24 44.23 -36.62
N LEU A 274 3.18 43.32 -37.58
CA LEU A 274 2.73 43.62 -38.94
C LEU A 274 1.27 44.09 -38.99
N ASP A 275 0.38 43.38 -38.26
CA ASP A 275 -1.05 43.73 -38.20
C ASP A 275 -1.24 45.11 -37.55
N LYS A 276 -0.47 45.45 -36.53
CA LYS A 276 -0.53 46.72 -35.86
C LYS A 276 -0.02 47.87 -36.74
N LEU A 277 1.13 47.66 -37.41
CA LEU A 277 1.66 48.65 -38.37
C LEU A 277 0.69 48.93 -39.52
N LYS A 278 -0.03 47.92 -40.02
CA LYS A 278 -1.06 48.05 -41.03
C LYS A 278 -2.29 48.82 -40.52
N THR A 279 -2.74 48.52 -39.30
CA THR A 279 -3.93 49.13 -38.68
C THR A 279 -3.69 50.60 -38.35
N ASP A 280 -2.52 50.92 -37.82
CA ASP A 280 -2.13 52.27 -37.42
C ASP A 280 -1.69 53.16 -38.63
N GLY A 281 -1.60 52.60 -39.84
CA GLY A 281 -1.23 53.31 -41.06
C GLY A 281 0.17 53.91 -41.03
N VAL A 282 1.06 53.39 -40.21
CA VAL A 282 2.42 53.94 -39.97
C VAL A 282 3.32 53.74 -41.19
N VAL A 283 3.20 52.62 -41.90
CA VAL A 283 4.01 52.28 -43.06
C VAL A 283 3.16 51.45 -44.04
N ASP A 284 3.19 51.77 -45.33
CA ASP A 284 2.68 50.94 -46.39
C ASP A 284 3.84 50.06 -46.92
N LEU A 285 3.84 48.80 -46.54
CA LEU A 285 4.89 47.82 -46.89
C LEU A 285 4.43 46.96 -48.06
N ASP A 286 5.21 46.93 -49.12
CA ASP A 286 5.07 45.94 -50.19
C ASP A 286 5.46 44.53 -49.67
N GLU A 287 5.10 43.46 -50.40
CA GLU A 287 5.32 42.09 -49.98
C GLU A 287 6.82 41.73 -49.82
N GLU A 288 7.69 42.36 -50.60
CA GLU A 288 9.13 42.13 -50.57
C GLU A 288 9.75 42.73 -49.28
N ARG A 289 9.34 43.96 -48.92
CA ARG A 289 9.76 44.61 -47.68
C ARG A 289 9.21 43.96 -46.44
N LYS A 290 7.97 43.44 -46.50
CA LYS A 290 7.40 42.60 -45.41
C LYS A 290 8.24 41.36 -45.21
N ALA A 291 8.59 40.62 -46.28
CA ALA A 291 9.40 39.41 -46.18
C ALA A 291 10.80 39.68 -45.56
N ALA A 292 11.45 40.78 -45.99
CA ALA A 292 12.74 41.20 -45.41
C ALA A 292 12.62 41.56 -43.93
N MET A 293 11.57 42.28 -43.53
CA MET A 293 11.29 42.67 -42.15
C MET A 293 11.01 41.46 -41.28
N VAL A 294 10.18 40.51 -41.74
CA VAL A 294 9.90 39.25 -41.05
C VAL A 294 11.16 38.45 -40.83
N SER A 295 12.01 38.30 -41.85
CA SER A 295 13.29 37.56 -41.75
C SER A 295 14.20 38.22 -40.72
N ASN A 296 14.38 39.53 -40.72
CA ASN A 296 15.21 40.25 -39.77
C ASN A 296 14.69 40.16 -38.34
N LEU A 297 13.37 40.28 -38.13
CA LEU A 297 12.75 40.18 -36.82
C LEU A 297 12.86 38.74 -36.24
N LEU A 298 12.63 37.71 -37.07
CA LEU A 298 12.78 36.34 -36.65
C LEU A 298 14.21 35.98 -36.25
N VAL A 299 15.20 36.48 -37.00
CA VAL A 299 16.62 36.31 -36.63
C VAL A 299 16.91 36.90 -35.27
N VAL A 300 16.44 38.12 -34.99
CA VAL A 300 16.65 38.79 -33.69
C VAL A 300 15.89 38.10 -32.56
N LEU A 301 14.63 37.69 -32.80
CA LEU A 301 13.78 37.10 -31.76
C LEU A 301 14.12 35.63 -31.45
N CYS A 302 14.69 34.89 -32.44
CA CYS A 302 15.06 33.49 -32.27
C CYS A 302 16.54 33.29 -31.91
N ALA A 303 17.36 34.36 -31.85
CA ALA A 303 18.77 34.27 -31.48
C ALA A 303 18.94 33.96 -29.99
N ASP A 304 19.89 33.08 -29.68
CA ASP A 304 20.26 32.74 -28.29
C ASP A 304 21.06 33.88 -27.60
N GLU A 305 21.72 34.73 -28.38
CA GLU A 305 22.48 35.87 -27.90
C GLU A 305 21.79 37.19 -28.24
N SER A 306 21.99 38.20 -27.38
CA SER A 306 21.46 39.55 -27.61
C SER A 306 22.01 40.09 -28.91
N ALA A 307 21.13 40.37 -29.89
CA ALA A 307 21.52 41.00 -31.15
C ALA A 307 22.20 42.38 -30.87
N GLN A 308 23.41 42.53 -31.32
CA GLN A 308 24.07 43.84 -31.31
C GLN A 308 23.66 44.59 -32.59
N PRO A 309 22.92 45.69 -32.46
CA PRO A 309 22.53 46.47 -33.65
C PRO A 309 23.78 47.11 -34.26
N VAL A 310 24.14 46.68 -35.45
CA VAL A 310 25.11 47.39 -36.27
C VAL A 310 24.36 48.50 -36.99
N VAL A 311 24.47 49.70 -36.45
CA VAL A 311 23.95 50.91 -37.15
C VAL A 311 24.88 51.22 -38.29
N ASN A 312 24.46 50.87 -39.51
CA ASN A 312 25.20 51.30 -40.69
C ASN A 312 24.88 52.82 -40.89
N THR A 313 25.74 53.68 -40.43
CA THR A 313 25.73 55.12 -40.70
C THR A 313 26.22 55.37 -42.12
N GLY A 314 25.70 54.55 -43.09
CA GLY A 314 26.11 54.61 -44.47
C GLY A 314 26.29 56.04 -44.96
N SER A 315 27.41 56.25 -45.57
CA SER A 315 27.71 57.47 -46.33
C SER A 315 26.59 57.73 -47.31
N LEU A 316 25.71 58.64 -46.90
CA LEU A 316 24.83 59.35 -47.82
C LEU A 316 25.75 60.20 -48.68
N TYR A 317 26.43 59.67 -49.69
CA TYR A 317 26.99 60.44 -50.80
C TYR A 317 27.75 59.51 -51.75
N ASN A 318 27.15 59.13 -52.88
CA ASN A 318 27.41 59.74 -54.21
C ASN A 318 26.34 59.29 -55.19
#